data_c9487b4934b57905064a6a697f38d144
#
_entry.id   c9487b4934b57905064a6a697f38d144
#
_cell.length_a   1.000
_cell.length_b   1.000
_cell.length_c   1.000
_cell.angle_alpha   90.00
_cell.angle_beta   90.00
_cell.angle_gamma   90.00
#
_symmetry.space_group_name_H-M   'P 1'
#
loop_
_entity.id
_entity.type
_entity.pdbx_description
1 polymer ?
#
loop_
_entity_poly.entity_id
_entity_poly.type
_entity_poly.pdbx_seq_one_letter_code
_entity_poly.pdbx_strand_id
1 'polypeptide(L)'
;QILESLYQNSPEGLSGNEDCGQMSSWYVLSAMGFYPVTPGLPYYTLGAPIFDEVAIYMENGNTFKITSKNNSSKHFYVQDVTLNGQSYKKSFLNHETIMKGGSLSFVMSDTPNSNAFLEQPTASIKASLISPVPYFESESKTFTGSQEVVIRGLDYEDEVFYSIDNKDFKRYTSPIIITKSTNFKAYAVRDGKKSYEVQASYFKID
;
A
#
# COMPACT_ATOMS: atom_id res chain seq x y z
N GLN A 1 -14.76 -3.01 -2.41
CA GLN A 1 -14.84 -3.92 -1.24
C GLN A 1 -15.04 -3.13 0.05
N ILE A 2 -14.11 -2.27 0.52
CA ILE A 2 -14.23 -1.53 1.80
C ILE A 2 -15.56 -0.76 1.89
N LEU A 3 -15.88 0.05 0.87
CA LEU A 3 -17.12 0.86 0.83
C LEU A 3 -18.40 0.01 0.92
N GLU A 4 -18.37 -1.24 0.51
CA GLU A 4 -19.54 -2.13 0.46
C GLU A 4 -19.61 -3.06 1.67
N SER A 5 -18.45 -3.45 2.24
CA SER A 5 -18.40 -4.47 3.28
C SER A 5 -18.24 -3.92 4.70
N LEU A 6 -17.63 -2.72 4.84
CA LEU A 6 -17.33 -2.11 6.14
C LEU A 6 -18.21 -0.90 6.47
N TYR A 7 -19.12 -0.51 5.57
CA TYR A 7 -20.10 0.55 5.77
C TYR A 7 -21.49 0.03 5.47
N GLN A 8 -22.44 0.35 6.35
CA GLN A 8 -23.83 -0.07 6.23
C GLN A 8 -24.76 1.10 6.54
N ASN A 9 -25.94 1.11 5.88
CA ASN A 9 -26.97 2.11 6.17
C ASN A 9 -27.76 1.71 7.42
N SER A 10 -27.12 1.83 8.58
CA SER A 10 -27.69 1.53 9.89
C SER A 10 -26.99 2.36 10.98
N PRO A 11 -27.59 2.54 12.18
CA PRO A 11 -26.93 3.25 13.29
C PRO A 11 -25.56 2.65 13.69
N GLU A 12 -25.38 1.35 13.56
CA GLU A 12 -24.13 0.61 13.82
C GLU A 12 -23.32 0.39 12.53
N GLY A 13 -23.52 1.23 11.51
CA GLY A 13 -23.03 1.01 10.15
C GLY A 13 -21.55 1.25 9.90
N LEU A 14 -20.77 1.63 10.92
CA LEU A 14 -19.34 1.85 10.80
C LEU A 14 -18.56 0.68 11.41
N SER A 15 -17.48 0.28 10.75
CA SER A 15 -16.56 -0.74 11.25
C SER A 15 -15.53 -0.11 12.18
N GLY A 16 -15.90 0.15 13.43
CA GLY A 16 -15.07 0.78 14.46
C GLY A 16 -15.54 2.18 14.84
N ASN A 17 -14.66 2.96 15.45
CA ASN A 17 -14.97 4.31 15.92
C ASN A 17 -15.06 5.30 14.76
N GLU A 18 -15.99 6.26 14.87
CA GLU A 18 -16.17 7.33 13.87
C GLU A 18 -14.98 8.30 13.79
N ASP A 19 -14.27 8.49 14.93
CA ASP A 19 -13.12 9.38 15.07
C ASP A 19 -13.39 10.83 14.63
N CYS A 20 -14.41 11.43 15.24
CA CYS A 20 -14.82 12.81 14.99
C CYS A 20 -15.20 13.11 13.52
N GLY A 21 -15.80 12.16 12.82
CA GLY A 21 -16.24 12.32 11.43
C GLY A 21 -15.23 11.86 10.38
N GLN A 22 -14.09 11.31 10.79
CA GLN A 22 -13.05 10.84 9.87
C GLN A 22 -13.55 9.68 9.01
N MET A 23 -14.25 8.71 9.61
CA MET A 23 -14.75 7.53 8.90
C MET A 23 -15.83 7.90 7.88
N SER A 24 -16.78 8.75 8.24
CA SER A 24 -17.81 9.24 7.31
C SER A 24 -17.21 10.09 6.20
N SER A 25 -16.26 10.96 6.51
CA SER A 25 -15.56 11.77 5.50
C SER A 25 -14.78 10.92 4.52
N TRP A 26 -14.12 9.87 5.01
CA TRP A 26 -13.42 8.90 4.15
C TRP A 26 -14.40 8.23 3.18
N TYR A 27 -15.56 7.77 3.68
CA TYR A 27 -16.59 7.14 2.84
C TYR A 27 -17.08 8.09 1.76
N VAL A 28 -17.50 9.29 2.13
CA VAL A 28 -18.09 10.28 1.21
C VAL A 28 -17.09 10.66 0.12
N LEU A 29 -15.86 11.02 0.49
CA LEU A 29 -14.83 11.42 -0.47
C LEU A 29 -14.40 10.24 -1.37
N SER A 30 -14.17 9.07 -0.79
CA SER A 30 -13.79 7.86 -1.56
C SER A 30 -14.91 7.43 -2.51
N ALA A 31 -16.17 7.53 -2.09
CA ALA A 31 -17.34 7.24 -2.92
C ALA A 31 -17.47 8.20 -4.13
N MET A 32 -17.02 9.45 -3.98
CA MET A 32 -16.91 10.41 -5.08
C MET A 32 -15.71 10.15 -6.02
N GLY A 33 -14.79 9.26 -5.65
CA GLY A 33 -13.64 8.88 -6.46
C GLY A 33 -12.35 9.63 -6.17
N PHE A 34 -12.19 10.26 -5.00
CA PHE A 34 -10.92 10.86 -4.58
C PHE A 34 -10.81 10.96 -3.05
N TYR A 35 -9.59 11.04 -2.53
CA TYR A 35 -9.34 11.18 -1.09
C TYR A 35 -8.01 11.89 -0.80
N PRO A 36 -7.92 12.78 0.23
CA PRO A 36 -6.67 13.42 0.64
C PRO A 36 -5.81 12.45 1.47
N VAL A 37 -5.09 11.56 0.82
CA VAL A 37 -4.29 10.50 1.48
C VAL A 37 -3.14 11.09 2.31
N THR A 38 -2.57 12.22 1.88
CA THR A 38 -1.44 12.85 2.56
C THR A 38 -1.86 14.16 3.20
N PRO A 39 -2.05 14.22 4.54
CA PRO A 39 -2.40 15.45 5.23
C PRO A 39 -1.40 16.58 4.96
N GLY A 40 -1.92 17.79 4.80
CA GLY A 40 -1.10 18.99 4.56
C GLY A 40 -0.67 19.22 3.12
N LEU A 41 -0.96 18.30 2.20
CA LEU A 41 -0.73 18.51 0.78
C LEU A 41 -2.02 18.91 0.04
N PRO A 42 -1.97 19.85 -0.92
CA PRO A 42 -3.15 20.43 -1.57
C PRO A 42 -3.68 19.56 -2.71
N TYR A 43 -3.60 18.24 -2.62
CA TYR A 43 -4.13 17.33 -3.63
C TYR A 43 -4.84 16.11 -3.04
N TYR A 44 -5.68 15.53 -3.86
CA TYR A 44 -6.44 14.31 -3.58
C TYR A 44 -5.96 13.20 -4.51
N THR A 45 -5.76 12.01 -3.99
CA THR A 45 -5.50 10.82 -4.80
C THR A 45 -6.81 10.36 -5.44
N LEU A 46 -6.78 10.06 -6.74
CA LEU A 46 -7.93 9.55 -7.47
C LEU A 46 -8.11 8.05 -7.22
N GLY A 47 -9.36 7.65 -7.08
CA GLY A 47 -9.81 6.28 -6.94
C GLY A 47 -11.00 5.99 -7.87
N ALA A 48 -11.68 4.88 -7.66
CA ALA A 48 -12.85 4.51 -8.42
C ALA A 48 -14.12 5.08 -7.74
N PRO A 49 -14.89 5.98 -8.39
CA PRO A 49 -16.17 6.44 -7.84
C PRO A 49 -17.20 5.31 -7.85
N ILE A 50 -18.15 5.37 -6.90
CA ILE A 50 -19.30 4.44 -6.87
C ILE A 50 -20.59 5.09 -7.39
N PHE A 51 -20.61 6.40 -7.61
CA PHE A 51 -21.76 7.14 -8.15
C PHE A 51 -21.56 7.41 -9.63
N ASP A 52 -22.66 7.37 -10.39
CA ASP A 52 -22.65 7.74 -11.81
C ASP A 52 -22.45 9.23 -12.01
N GLU A 53 -22.98 10.03 -11.08
CA GLU A 53 -22.85 11.49 -11.10
C GLU A 53 -22.81 12.08 -9.69
N VAL A 54 -21.92 13.05 -9.49
CA VAL A 54 -21.81 13.87 -8.29
C VAL A 54 -21.63 15.33 -8.69
N ALA A 55 -22.30 16.25 -8.01
CA ALA A 55 -22.06 17.69 -8.15
C ALA A 55 -21.66 18.28 -6.79
N ILE A 56 -20.52 18.99 -6.78
CA ILE A 56 -20.02 19.71 -5.61
C ILE A 56 -20.27 21.19 -5.83
N TYR A 57 -21.15 21.76 -5.03
CA TYR A 57 -21.47 23.19 -5.04
C TYR A 57 -20.59 23.89 -4.01
N MET A 58 -19.82 24.86 -4.46
CA MET A 58 -18.87 25.57 -3.59
C MET A 58 -19.39 26.95 -3.20
N GLU A 59 -18.94 27.48 -2.06
CA GLU A 59 -19.35 28.79 -1.53
C GLU A 59 -19.05 29.94 -2.49
N ASN A 60 -18.03 29.82 -3.34
CA ASN A 60 -17.68 30.80 -4.36
C ASN A 60 -18.63 30.79 -5.58
N GLY A 61 -19.69 29.97 -5.57
CA GLY A 61 -20.66 29.83 -6.64
C GLY A 61 -20.25 28.86 -7.77
N ASN A 62 -19.04 28.34 -7.75
CA ASN A 62 -18.60 27.37 -8.73
C ASN A 62 -19.18 25.98 -8.46
N THR A 63 -19.27 25.16 -9.50
CA THR A 63 -19.68 23.76 -9.39
C THR A 63 -18.61 22.86 -10.01
N PHE A 64 -18.21 21.82 -9.30
CA PHE A 64 -17.36 20.75 -9.82
C PHE A 64 -18.18 19.47 -9.98
N LYS A 65 -18.25 18.96 -11.21
CA LYS A 65 -19.06 17.80 -11.55
C LYS A 65 -18.17 16.58 -11.77
N ILE A 66 -18.54 15.46 -11.16
CA ILE A 66 -17.88 14.16 -11.35
C ILE A 66 -18.87 13.24 -12.06
N THR A 67 -18.43 12.57 -13.10
CA THR A 67 -19.25 11.58 -13.81
C THR A 67 -18.49 10.27 -13.97
N SER A 68 -19.18 9.14 -13.94
CA SER A 68 -18.62 7.82 -14.13
C SER A 68 -19.45 7.03 -15.14
N LYS A 69 -18.83 6.65 -16.26
CA LYS A 69 -19.45 5.81 -17.30
C LYS A 69 -19.13 4.35 -17.06
N ASN A 70 -20.07 3.47 -17.34
CA ASN A 70 -19.98 2.03 -17.19
C ASN A 70 -19.73 1.58 -15.74
N ASN A 71 -20.12 2.39 -14.75
CA ASN A 71 -19.97 2.06 -13.34
C ASN A 71 -20.90 0.92 -12.93
N SER A 72 -20.36 -0.07 -12.27
CA SER A 72 -21.16 -1.20 -11.72
C SER A 72 -20.33 -2.00 -10.71
N SER A 73 -20.93 -2.94 -10.01
CA SER A 73 -20.23 -3.86 -9.09
C SER A 73 -19.16 -4.73 -9.77
N LYS A 74 -19.19 -4.84 -11.12
CA LYS A 74 -18.17 -5.56 -11.91
C LYS A 74 -17.14 -4.62 -12.56
N HIS A 75 -17.52 -3.38 -12.84
CA HIS A 75 -16.67 -2.38 -13.48
C HIS A 75 -16.14 -1.39 -12.43
N PHE A 76 -15.14 -1.79 -11.70
CA PHE A 76 -14.54 -0.99 -10.61
C PHE A 76 -13.09 -0.56 -10.89
N TYR A 77 -12.54 -0.88 -12.06
CA TYR A 77 -11.24 -0.39 -12.50
C TYR A 77 -11.40 0.88 -13.34
N VAL A 78 -10.58 1.89 -13.04
CA VAL A 78 -10.52 3.10 -13.86
C VAL A 78 -9.82 2.78 -15.18
N GLN A 79 -10.52 2.99 -16.28
CA GLN A 79 -10.02 2.76 -17.63
C GLN A 79 -9.43 4.02 -18.24
N ASP A 80 -10.09 5.15 -18.05
CA ASP A 80 -9.64 6.46 -18.54
C ASP A 80 -10.25 7.57 -17.68
N VAL A 81 -9.58 8.73 -17.67
CA VAL A 81 -10.03 9.92 -16.96
C VAL A 81 -9.90 11.14 -17.86
N THR A 82 -10.90 12.01 -17.84
CA THR A 82 -10.82 13.32 -18.48
C THR A 82 -11.15 14.43 -17.48
N LEU A 83 -10.41 15.54 -17.56
CA LEU A 83 -10.66 16.77 -16.82
C LEU A 83 -11.06 17.86 -17.81
N ASN A 84 -12.25 18.44 -17.65
CA ASN A 84 -12.80 19.43 -18.56
C ASN A 84 -12.77 18.99 -20.05
N GLY A 85 -13.05 17.69 -20.30
CA GLY A 85 -13.05 17.10 -21.63
C GLY A 85 -11.68 16.75 -22.20
N GLN A 86 -10.58 17.03 -21.51
CA GLN A 86 -9.22 16.70 -21.94
C GLN A 86 -8.70 15.46 -21.19
N SER A 87 -7.91 14.61 -21.86
CA SER A 87 -7.30 13.43 -21.23
C SER A 87 -6.48 13.83 -20.00
N TYR A 88 -6.71 13.12 -18.90
CA TYR A 88 -6.08 13.40 -17.62
C TYR A 88 -5.36 12.15 -17.09
N LYS A 89 -4.03 12.18 -17.12
CA LYS A 89 -3.19 11.01 -16.80
C LYS A 89 -2.53 11.09 -15.43
N LYS A 90 -2.91 12.05 -14.57
CA LYS A 90 -2.44 12.15 -13.20
C LYS A 90 -3.30 11.30 -12.26
N SER A 91 -2.67 10.58 -11.36
CA SER A 91 -3.38 9.83 -10.31
C SER A 91 -3.84 10.70 -9.14
N PHE A 92 -3.78 12.02 -9.28
CA PHE A 92 -4.14 12.99 -8.24
C PHE A 92 -4.78 14.24 -8.85
N LEU A 93 -5.59 14.93 -8.06
CA LEU A 93 -6.27 16.17 -8.43
C LEU A 93 -5.97 17.25 -7.41
N ASN A 94 -5.54 18.44 -7.85
CA ASN A 94 -5.27 19.56 -6.96
C ASN A 94 -6.55 20.18 -6.42
N HIS A 95 -6.54 20.60 -5.15
CA HIS A 95 -7.66 21.29 -4.52
C HIS A 95 -8.14 22.53 -5.29
N GLU A 96 -7.21 23.35 -5.75
CA GLU A 96 -7.52 24.54 -6.55
C GLU A 96 -8.29 24.22 -7.84
N THR A 97 -8.04 23.04 -8.45
CA THR A 97 -8.75 22.61 -9.66
C THR A 97 -10.23 22.36 -9.35
N ILE A 98 -10.53 21.75 -8.21
CA ILE A 98 -11.90 21.56 -7.74
C ILE A 98 -12.54 22.92 -7.48
N MET A 99 -11.85 23.81 -6.74
CA MET A 99 -12.36 25.13 -6.36
C MET A 99 -12.65 26.06 -7.56
N LYS A 100 -11.97 25.87 -8.68
CA LYS A 100 -12.25 26.58 -9.94
C LYS A 100 -13.52 26.11 -10.64
N GLY A 101 -14.06 24.96 -10.21
CA GLY A 101 -15.17 24.31 -10.90
C GLY A 101 -14.73 23.56 -12.15
N GLY A 102 -15.67 22.92 -12.83
CA GLY A 102 -15.41 22.13 -14.03
C GLY A 102 -15.94 20.70 -13.91
N SER A 103 -15.34 19.79 -14.68
CA SER A 103 -15.80 18.40 -14.73
C SER A 103 -14.65 17.40 -14.75
N LEU A 104 -14.81 16.32 -13.96
CA LEU A 104 -13.96 15.14 -13.96
C LEU A 104 -14.81 13.95 -14.41
N SER A 105 -14.39 13.25 -15.45
CA SER A 105 -15.15 12.13 -15.99
C SER A 105 -14.29 10.87 -16.00
N PHE A 106 -14.84 9.80 -15.43
CA PHE A 106 -14.23 8.46 -15.39
C PHE A 106 -14.89 7.55 -16.42
N VAL A 107 -14.13 6.65 -17.00
CA VAL A 107 -14.61 5.48 -17.72
C VAL A 107 -14.17 4.26 -16.93
N MET A 108 -15.13 3.41 -16.56
CA MET A 108 -14.89 2.24 -15.72
C MET A 108 -14.88 0.96 -16.55
N SER A 109 -14.17 -0.07 -16.07
CA SER A 109 -14.02 -1.39 -16.72
C SER A 109 -13.95 -2.50 -15.69
N ASP A 110 -14.15 -3.73 -16.14
CA ASP A 110 -13.94 -4.97 -15.37
C ASP A 110 -12.47 -5.43 -15.37
N THR A 111 -11.61 -4.81 -16.17
CA THR A 111 -10.19 -5.13 -16.29
C THR A 111 -9.31 -3.96 -15.90
N PRO A 112 -8.19 -4.19 -15.20
CA PRO A 112 -7.25 -3.13 -14.84
C PRO A 112 -6.54 -2.55 -16.07
N ASN A 113 -6.30 -1.23 -16.07
CA ASN A 113 -5.51 -0.54 -17.07
C ASN A 113 -4.33 0.18 -16.41
N SER A 114 -3.13 -0.35 -16.55
CA SER A 114 -1.89 0.26 -16.03
C SER A 114 -1.57 1.63 -16.65
N ASN A 115 -2.18 1.96 -17.79
CA ASN A 115 -1.99 3.24 -18.49
C ASN A 115 -3.10 4.27 -18.20
N ALA A 116 -4.04 3.97 -17.30
CA ALA A 116 -5.06 4.91 -16.87
C ALA A 116 -4.43 6.16 -16.25
N PHE A 117 -3.42 5.94 -15.40
CA PHE A 117 -2.64 6.97 -14.74
C PHE A 117 -1.14 6.77 -15.02
N LEU A 118 -0.48 7.78 -15.56
CA LEU A 118 0.94 7.77 -15.91
C LEU A 118 1.77 8.69 -15.01
N GLU A 119 1.14 9.68 -14.37
CA GLU A 119 1.78 10.63 -13.48
C GLU A 119 1.29 10.42 -12.05
N GLN A 120 2.23 10.26 -11.13
CA GLN A 120 1.98 10.12 -9.69
C GLN A 120 2.38 11.41 -8.95
N PRO A 121 1.86 11.65 -7.74
CA PRO A 121 2.34 12.74 -6.90
C PRO A 121 3.84 12.62 -6.67
N THR A 122 4.52 13.75 -6.58
CA THR A 122 5.96 13.76 -6.24
C THR A 122 6.16 13.21 -4.83
N ALA A 123 7.06 12.23 -4.72
CA ALA A 123 7.53 11.74 -3.43
C ALA A 123 8.93 12.30 -3.13
N SER A 124 9.18 12.64 -1.87
CA SER A 124 10.51 13.02 -1.41
C SER A 124 11.48 11.83 -1.44
N ILE A 125 10.94 10.63 -1.26
CA ILE A 125 11.71 9.37 -1.35
C ILE A 125 11.66 8.90 -2.80
N LYS A 126 12.75 9.12 -3.54
CA LYS A 126 12.86 8.72 -4.96
C LYS A 126 13.45 7.33 -5.18
N ALA A 127 14.16 6.80 -4.18
CA ALA A 127 14.70 5.45 -4.18
C ALA A 127 14.82 4.98 -2.73
N SER A 128 14.62 3.70 -2.50
CA SER A 128 14.98 3.11 -1.20
C SER A 128 16.49 3.11 -1.09
N LEU A 129 17.02 3.92 -0.15
CA LEU A 129 18.44 3.92 0.21
C LEU A 129 18.79 2.79 1.19
N ILE A 130 17.78 2.14 1.73
CA ILE A 130 17.90 1.12 2.77
C ILE A 130 17.52 -0.23 2.14
N SER A 131 18.44 -1.18 2.15
CA SER A 131 18.12 -2.58 1.91
C SER A 131 17.52 -3.16 3.18
N PRO A 132 16.30 -3.73 3.13
CA PRO A 132 15.67 -4.34 4.30
C PRO A 132 16.55 -5.45 4.86
N VAL A 133 16.61 -5.54 6.17
CA VAL A 133 17.31 -6.64 6.84
C VAL A 133 16.46 -7.92 6.79
N PRO A 134 17.08 -9.11 6.70
CA PRO A 134 16.35 -10.35 6.82
C PRO A 134 15.91 -10.57 8.27
N TYR A 135 14.99 -11.49 8.49
CA TYR A 135 14.56 -11.87 9.83
C TYR A 135 14.63 -13.38 10.02
N PHE A 136 14.78 -13.80 11.28
CA PHE A 136 14.77 -15.20 11.68
C PHE A 136 13.36 -15.57 12.14
N GLU A 137 12.74 -16.49 11.41
CA GLU A 137 11.42 -17.05 11.74
C GLU A 137 11.63 -18.28 12.61
N SER A 138 11.20 -18.23 13.85
CA SER A 138 11.26 -19.36 14.79
C SER A 138 10.25 -19.17 15.91
N GLU A 139 9.64 -20.26 16.37
CA GLU A 139 8.70 -20.23 17.49
C GLU A 139 9.39 -19.89 18.82
N SER A 140 10.62 -20.35 19.00
CA SER A 140 11.40 -20.11 20.22
C SER A 140 12.89 -19.96 19.92
N LYS A 141 13.59 -19.29 20.80
CA LYS A 141 15.06 -19.23 20.80
C LYS A 141 15.71 -20.24 21.75
N THR A 142 14.92 -20.99 22.49
CA THR A 142 15.36 -22.12 23.31
C THR A 142 14.73 -23.41 22.80
N PHE A 143 15.47 -24.50 22.76
CA PHE A 143 15.00 -25.76 22.21
C PHE A 143 15.64 -26.99 22.90
N THR A 144 14.95 -28.13 22.80
CA THR A 144 15.47 -29.46 23.15
C THR A 144 15.63 -30.28 21.87
N GLY A 145 16.57 -31.23 21.86
CA GLY A 145 16.81 -32.05 20.68
C GLY A 145 17.39 -31.26 19.48
N SER A 146 16.57 -30.91 18.50
CA SER A 146 16.94 -30.16 17.32
C SER A 146 15.95 -29.00 17.03
N GLN A 147 16.42 -27.95 16.40
CA GLN A 147 15.61 -26.80 16.02
C GLN A 147 15.84 -26.48 14.54
N GLU A 148 14.76 -26.26 13.82
CA GLU A 148 14.81 -25.69 12.48
C GLU A 148 14.87 -24.16 12.57
N VAL A 149 15.79 -23.55 11.83
CA VAL A 149 15.95 -22.09 11.72
C VAL A 149 15.67 -21.69 10.28
N VAL A 150 14.65 -20.89 10.10
CA VAL A 150 14.27 -20.28 8.81
C VAL A 150 14.72 -18.83 8.80
N ILE A 151 15.34 -18.39 7.69
CA ILE A 151 15.74 -17.01 7.50
C ILE A 151 15.00 -16.49 6.27
N ARG A 152 14.29 -15.36 6.43
CA ARG A 152 13.53 -14.77 5.32
C ARG A 152 14.00 -13.36 5.00
N GLY A 153 14.07 -13.04 3.72
CA GLY A 153 14.08 -11.67 3.23
C GLY A 153 12.69 -11.04 3.39
N LEU A 154 12.59 -9.74 3.21
CA LEU A 154 11.30 -9.03 3.21
C LEU A 154 10.52 -9.32 1.92
N ASP A 155 11.21 -9.61 0.82
CA ASP A 155 10.66 -9.89 -0.50
C ASP A 155 11.27 -11.17 -1.06
N TYR A 156 10.58 -11.80 -2.03
CA TYR A 156 11.05 -13.01 -2.71
C TYR A 156 12.31 -12.78 -3.58
N GLU A 157 12.56 -11.52 -3.96
CA GLU A 157 13.75 -11.13 -4.74
C GLU A 157 15.01 -10.92 -3.88
N ASP A 158 14.88 -10.94 -2.56
CA ASP A 158 16.02 -10.75 -1.67
C ASP A 158 16.94 -11.97 -1.65
N GLU A 159 18.20 -11.77 -1.96
CA GLU A 159 19.24 -12.78 -1.74
C GLU A 159 19.69 -12.71 -0.27
N VAL A 160 19.44 -13.75 0.50
CA VAL A 160 19.80 -13.82 1.92
C VAL A 160 21.11 -14.58 2.09
N PHE A 161 22.00 -14.04 2.91
CA PHE A 161 23.26 -14.64 3.31
C PHE A 161 23.32 -14.78 4.83
N TYR A 162 23.91 -15.87 5.31
CA TYR A 162 24.04 -16.14 6.73
C TYR A 162 25.43 -16.68 7.13
N SER A 163 25.78 -16.49 8.37
CA SER A 163 26.97 -17.04 9.02
C SER A 163 26.58 -17.72 10.33
N ILE A 164 27.26 -18.78 10.68
CA ILE A 164 27.13 -19.54 11.94
C ILE A 164 28.40 -19.36 12.73
N ASP A 165 28.28 -18.98 14.01
CA ASP A 165 29.38 -18.85 14.96
C ASP A 165 30.57 -18.03 14.42
N ASN A 166 30.24 -16.90 13.73
CA ASN A 166 31.19 -15.98 13.11
C ASN A 166 32.08 -16.59 12.01
N LYS A 167 31.65 -17.65 11.36
CA LYS A 167 32.30 -18.20 10.16
C LYS A 167 31.97 -17.39 8.92
N ASP A 168 32.46 -17.82 7.77
CA ASP A 168 32.17 -17.19 6.49
C ASP A 168 30.68 -17.20 6.16
N PHE A 169 30.20 -16.15 5.51
CA PHE A 169 28.83 -16.04 5.04
C PHE A 169 28.58 -16.97 3.86
N LYS A 170 27.43 -17.63 3.89
CA LYS A 170 26.91 -18.50 2.83
C LYS A 170 25.55 -18.02 2.38
N ARG A 171 25.23 -18.26 1.12
CA ARG A 171 23.87 -17.98 0.61
C ARG A 171 22.87 -18.92 1.29
N TYR A 172 21.78 -18.36 1.76
CA TYR A 172 20.66 -19.12 2.34
C TYR A 172 19.77 -19.66 1.23
N THR A 173 19.52 -20.96 1.23
CA THR A 173 18.70 -21.64 0.21
C THR A 173 17.64 -22.56 0.79
N SER A 174 17.78 -22.95 2.08
CA SER A 174 16.86 -23.85 2.76
C SER A 174 16.99 -23.74 4.27
N PRO A 175 15.97 -24.16 5.03
CA PRO A 175 16.01 -24.19 6.48
C PRO A 175 17.24 -24.92 7.04
N ILE A 176 17.74 -24.45 8.16
CA ILE A 176 18.97 -24.95 8.81
C ILE A 176 18.58 -25.67 10.08
N ILE A 177 18.96 -26.95 10.18
CA ILE A 177 18.75 -27.73 11.41
C ILE A 177 19.96 -27.55 12.33
N ILE A 178 19.71 -27.13 13.56
CA ILE A 178 20.72 -27.02 14.62
C ILE A 178 20.44 -28.04 15.75
N THR A 179 21.50 -28.58 16.33
CA THR A 179 21.43 -29.57 17.42
C THR A 179 22.20 -29.15 18.66
N LYS A 180 22.79 -27.95 18.64
CA LYS A 180 23.54 -27.32 19.74
C LYS A 180 23.25 -25.81 19.76
N SER A 181 23.57 -25.17 20.87
CA SER A 181 23.50 -23.71 20.94
C SER A 181 24.32 -23.06 19.82
N THR A 182 23.71 -22.12 19.10
CA THR A 182 24.24 -21.60 17.83
C THR A 182 23.95 -20.11 17.70
N ASN A 183 24.94 -19.34 17.26
CA ASN A 183 24.78 -17.93 16.93
C ASN A 183 24.73 -17.73 15.43
N PHE A 184 23.78 -16.98 14.97
CA PHE A 184 23.61 -16.60 13.56
C PHE A 184 23.85 -15.13 13.36
N LYS A 185 24.44 -14.79 12.22
CA LYS A 185 24.37 -13.47 11.58
C LYS A 185 23.76 -13.64 10.19
N ALA A 186 22.97 -12.67 9.76
CA ALA A 186 22.42 -12.68 8.43
C ALA A 186 22.32 -11.26 7.85
N TYR A 187 22.41 -11.15 6.55
CA TYR A 187 22.10 -9.95 5.78
C TYR A 187 21.40 -10.31 4.49
N ALA A 188 20.68 -9.35 3.91
CA ALA A 188 20.07 -9.48 2.60
C ALA A 188 20.78 -8.61 1.57
N VAL A 189 20.69 -8.98 0.31
CA VAL A 189 21.12 -8.17 -0.83
C VAL A 189 19.93 -7.97 -1.76
N ARG A 190 19.62 -6.72 -2.06
CA ARG A 190 18.59 -6.31 -3.03
C ARG A 190 19.22 -5.29 -3.99
N ASP A 191 19.05 -5.47 -5.28
CA ASP A 191 19.61 -4.58 -6.33
C ASP A 191 21.13 -4.32 -6.13
N GLY A 192 21.87 -5.35 -5.72
CA GLY A 192 23.30 -5.25 -5.44
C GLY A 192 23.68 -4.50 -4.16
N LYS A 193 22.70 -4.04 -3.36
CA LYS A 193 22.93 -3.35 -2.09
C LYS A 193 22.78 -4.30 -0.90
N LYS A 194 23.81 -4.36 -0.07
CA LYS A 194 23.81 -5.15 1.18
C LYS A 194 23.05 -4.40 2.26
N SER A 195 22.21 -5.10 3.01
CA SER A 195 21.58 -4.61 4.24
C SER A 195 22.55 -4.55 5.42
N TYR A 196 22.11 -3.96 6.54
CA TYR A 196 22.75 -4.19 7.83
C TYR A 196 22.63 -5.68 8.21
N GLU A 197 23.55 -6.13 9.08
CA GLU A 197 23.54 -7.48 9.62
C GLU A 197 22.59 -7.57 10.82
N VAL A 198 21.79 -8.64 10.83
CA VAL A 198 20.98 -9.03 11.98
C VAL A 198 21.61 -10.24 12.67
N GLN A 199 21.34 -10.39 13.96
CA GLN A 199 21.89 -11.49 14.76
C GLN A 199 20.75 -12.22 15.49
N ALA A 200 20.90 -13.53 15.63
CA ALA A 200 20.03 -14.36 16.46
C ALA A 200 20.86 -15.43 17.17
N SER A 201 20.58 -15.66 18.44
CA SER A 201 21.18 -16.73 19.23
C SER A 201 20.11 -17.73 19.63
N TYR A 202 20.41 -18.99 19.42
CA TYR A 202 19.56 -20.12 19.80
C TYR A 202 20.26 -20.94 20.88
N PHE A 203 19.54 -21.29 21.92
CA PHE A 203 20.10 -21.97 23.08
C PHE A 203 19.46 -23.37 23.24
N LYS A 204 20.30 -24.41 23.16
CA LYS A 204 19.86 -25.74 23.51
C LYS A 204 19.79 -25.83 25.02
N ILE A 205 18.66 -26.30 25.49
CA ILE A 205 18.41 -26.65 26.91
C ILE A 205 18.27 -28.17 27.02
N ASP A 206 18.87 -28.75 28.00
CA ASP A 206 18.84 -30.21 28.24
C ASP A 206 17.48 -30.63 28.82
#